data_49361892a5acae2c5587580e492159a8
#
_entry.id   49361892a5acae2c5587580e492159a8
#
_cell.length_a   1.000
_cell.length_b   1.000
_cell.length_c   1.000
_cell.angle_alpha   90.00
_cell.angle_beta   90.00
_cell.angle_gamma   90.00
#
_symmetry.space_group_name_H-M   'P 1'
#
loop_
_entity.id
_entity.type
_entity.pdbx_description
1 polymer ?
#
loop_
_entity_poly.entity_id
_entity_poly.type
_entity_poly.pdbx_seq_one_letter_code
_entity_poly.pdbx_strand_id
1 'polypeptide(L)'
;MSPADDATAPEVDGFENHRFRSGDLTLAAHVTRPSGSGRRSGGADLPGVVICHGFPSGPDGGANSVATFPELASRIATEMGWTAMVPYLRGMPGSEGDFSLDGWRDDVVAAAADLRSQDGVDRVWVVGFGSGAALGICAAAMDDGISGVGALAAPADWSDWAANPRR
;
A
#
# COMPACT_ATOMS: atom_id res chain seq x y z
N MET A 1 -40.72 -7.44 -18.76
CA MET A 1 -40.07 -6.78 -17.61
C MET A 1 -39.15 -7.80 -16.99
N SER A 2 -37.89 -7.80 -17.36
CA SER A 2 -36.85 -8.67 -16.79
C SER A 2 -36.24 -7.96 -15.60
N PRO A 3 -36.02 -8.61 -14.47
CA PRO A 3 -35.28 -7.98 -13.38
C PRO A 3 -33.81 -7.85 -13.82
N ALA A 4 -33.27 -6.65 -13.63
CA ALA A 4 -31.87 -6.38 -13.79
C ALA A 4 -31.09 -7.26 -12.81
N ASP A 5 -30.12 -8.00 -13.33
CA ASP A 5 -29.10 -8.68 -12.56
C ASP A 5 -28.37 -7.63 -11.72
N ASP A 6 -28.65 -7.67 -10.43
CA ASP A 6 -27.82 -7.04 -9.39
C ASP A 6 -26.52 -7.87 -9.33
N ALA A 7 -25.58 -7.51 -10.18
CA ALA A 7 -24.23 -8.05 -10.12
C ALA A 7 -23.57 -7.48 -8.87
N THR A 8 -23.80 -8.12 -7.75
CA THR A 8 -23.00 -7.96 -6.54
C THR A 8 -21.56 -8.20 -6.93
N ALA A 9 -20.74 -7.15 -6.89
CA ALA A 9 -19.31 -7.28 -7.07
C ALA A 9 -18.80 -8.40 -6.14
N PRO A 10 -17.87 -9.25 -6.60
CA PRO A 10 -17.37 -10.32 -5.76
C PRO A 10 -16.80 -9.69 -4.48
N GLU A 11 -17.36 -10.13 -3.36
CA GLU A 11 -16.83 -9.88 -2.04
C GLU A 11 -15.39 -10.40 -2.06
N VAL A 12 -14.39 -9.49 -2.11
CA VAL A 12 -12.98 -9.84 -1.98
C VAL A 12 -12.81 -10.19 -0.50
N ASP A 13 -12.88 -11.47 -0.22
CA ASP A 13 -12.84 -12.04 1.10
C ASP A 13 -11.58 -11.59 1.86
N GLY A 14 -11.77 -10.73 2.88
CA GLY A 14 -11.08 -10.92 4.13
C GLY A 14 -9.66 -10.37 4.32
N PHE A 15 -9.01 -9.68 3.37
CA PHE A 15 -7.68 -9.12 3.61
C PHE A 15 -7.68 -7.66 4.13
N GLU A 16 -8.76 -6.92 3.93
CA GLU A 16 -8.87 -5.55 4.43
C GLU A 16 -9.19 -5.55 5.93
N ASN A 17 -8.28 -4.99 6.73
CA ASN A 17 -8.48 -4.90 8.18
C ASN A 17 -8.24 -3.48 8.73
N HIS A 18 -7.99 -2.51 7.85
CA HIS A 18 -7.71 -1.14 8.22
C HIS A 18 -8.27 -0.16 7.18
N ARG A 19 -8.63 1.03 7.65
CA ARG A 19 -9.09 2.15 6.82
C ARG A 19 -8.34 3.41 7.19
N PHE A 20 -7.97 4.21 6.18
CA PHE A 20 -7.28 5.48 6.39
C PHE A 20 -7.81 6.56 5.44
N ARG A 21 -7.47 7.81 5.73
CA ARG A 21 -7.90 8.96 4.93
C ARG A 21 -6.80 9.41 3.98
N SER A 22 -7.18 9.67 2.72
CA SER A 22 -6.36 10.36 1.73
C SER A 22 -7.18 11.51 1.14
N GLY A 23 -6.97 12.72 1.66
CA GLY A 23 -7.85 13.86 1.41
C GLY A 23 -9.28 13.56 1.86
N ASP A 24 -10.24 13.70 0.94
CA ASP A 24 -11.65 13.41 1.21
C ASP A 24 -12.04 11.93 1.03
N LEU A 25 -11.12 11.11 0.55
CA LEU A 25 -11.36 9.69 0.29
C LEU A 25 -11.06 8.83 1.52
N THR A 26 -11.82 7.74 1.66
CA THR A 26 -11.54 6.64 2.59
C THR A 26 -10.97 5.48 1.81
N LEU A 27 -9.75 5.08 2.14
CA LEU A 27 -9.05 4.00 1.47
C LEU A 27 -8.92 2.80 2.39
N ALA A 28 -8.90 1.62 1.80
CA ALA A 28 -8.67 0.35 2.49
C ALA A 28 -7.17 0.04 2.58
N ALA A 29 -6.80 -0.74 3.57
CA ALA A 29 -5.46 -1.29 3.71
C ALA A 29 -5.50 -2.65 4.42
N HIS A 30 -4.43 -3.42 4.21
CA HIS A 30 -4.10 -4.56 5.05
C HIS A 30 -2.93 -4.18 5.97
N VAL A 31 -3.12 -4.29 7.27
CA VAL A 31 -2.07 -4.00 8.26
C VAL A 31 -1.77 -5.26 9.07
N THR A 32 -0.50 -5.63 9.11
CA THR A 32 -0.01 -6.72 9.95
C THR A 32 0.96 -6.18 10.99
N ARG A 33 0.75 -6.57 12.23
CA ARG A 33 1.60 -6.20 13.36
C ARG A 33 2.37 -7.40 13.89
N PRO A 34 3.58 -7.21 14.44
CA PRO A 34 4.32 -8.28 15.10
C PRO A 34 3.50 -8.90 16.24
N SER A 35 3.55 -10.21 16.38
CA SER A 35 2.94 -10.90 17.52
C SER A 35 3.58 -10.44 18.84
N GLY A 36 2.77 -9.96 19.78
CA GLY A 36 3.28 -9.43 21.06
C GLY A 36 3.59 -7.93 21.06
N SER A 37 3.19 -7.20 20.02
CA SER A 37 3.31 -5.73 19.93
C SER A 37 2.31 -4.96 20.82
N GLY A 38 1.60 -5.64 21.73
CA GLY A 38 0.96 -4.97 22.86
C GLY A 38 2.05 -4.33 23.70
N ARG A 39 2.04 -2.99 23.78
CA ARG A 39 2.91 -2.10 24.55
C ARG A 39 3.93 -2.83 25.42
N ARG A 40 5.10 -3.10 24.87
CA ARG A 40 6.22 -3.56 25.70
C ARG A 40 6.54 -2.43 26.66
N SER A 41 6.28 -2.64 27.96
CA SER A 41 6.71 -1.72 28.99
C SER A 41 8.22 -1.50 28.84
N GLY A 42 8.63 -0.35 28.29
CA GLY A 42 10.04 0.01 28.08
C GLY A 42 10.65 -0.47 26.75
N GLY A 43 9.88 -0.95 25.77
CA GLY A 43 10.37 -1.26 24.42
C GLY A 43 10.50 -0.01 23.57
N ALA A 44 11.59 0.11 22.80
CA ALA A 44 11.69 1.11 21.75
C ALA A 44 10.58 0.88 20.71
N ASP A 45 10.01 1.96 20.20
CA ASP A 45 9.09 1.90 19.07
C ASP A 45 9.81 1.26 17.87
N LEU A 46 9.07 0.58 17.01
CA LEU A 46 9.62 -0.21 15.91
C LEU A 46 9.32 0.47 14.57
N PRO A 47 10.13 0.21 13.54
CA PRO A 47 9.82 0.72 12.21
C PRO A 47 8.50 0.17 11.67
N GLY A 48 7.82 1.00 10.88
CA GLY A 48 6.73 0.61 10.01
C GLY A 48 7.17 0.60 8.56
N VAL A 49 6.52 -0.21 7.73
CA VAL A 49 6.75 -0.23 6.29
C VAL A 49 5.43 -0.20 5.52
N VAL A 50 5.32 0.73 4.59
CA VAL A 50 4.27 0.75 3.56
C VAL A 50 4.77 -0.05 2.36
N ILE A 51 4.02 -1.08 1.96
CA ILE A 51 4.33 -1.89 0.78
C ILE A 51 3.45 -1.40 -0.37
N CYS A 52 4.07 -0.65 -1.29
CA CYS A 52 3.38 0.01 -2.37
C CYS A 52 3.31 -0.91 -3.59
N HIS A 53 2.09 -1.28 -3.98
CA HIS A 53 1.87 -2.04 -5.21
C HIS A 53 2.08 -1.16 -6.45
N GLY A 54 2.40 -1.81 -7.56
CA GLY A 54 2.43 -1.19 -8.89
C GLY A 54 1.10 -1.38 -9.62
N PHE A 55 1.12 -1.08 -10.92
CA PHE A 55 -0.01 -1.41 -11.76
C PHE A 55 -0.22 -2.92 -11.83
N PRO A 56 -1.47 -3.39 -11.68
CA PRO A 56 -1.74 -4.81 -11.85
C PRO A 56 -1.44 -5.24 -13.29
N SER A 57 -0.60 -6.26 -13.43
CA SER A 57 -0.29 -6.87 -14.71
C SER A 57 -1.08 -8.15 -14.89
N GLY A 58 -2.10 -8.11 -15.76
CA GLY A 58 -2.96 -9.25 -16.07
C GLY A 58 -4.12 -9.46 -15.08
N PRO A 59 -5.02 -10.40 -15.40
CA PRO A 59 -6.26 -10.64 -14.65
C PRO A 59 -6.03 -11.13 -13.22
N ASP A 60 -4.90 -11.79 -12.96
CA ASP A 60 -4.56 -12.33 -11.64
C ASP A 60 -3.60 -11.43 -10.86
N GLY A 61 -3.26 -10.24 -11.41
CA GLY A 61 -2.49 -9.22 -10.72
C GLY A 61 -1.03 -9.62 -10.52
N GLY A 62 -0.29 -10.25 -11.20
CA GLY A 62 1.14 -10.58 -11.09
C GLY A 62 1.70 -10.74 -9.65
N ALA A 63 2.94 -11.16 -9.54
CA ALA A 63 3.60 -11.43 -8.24
C ALA A 63 3.73 -10.19 -7.31
N ASN A 64 3.51 -8.99 -7.85
CA ASN A 64 3.66 -7.72 -7.15
C ASN A 64 2.30 -7.00 -7.04
N SER A 65 1.28 -7.69 -6.56
CA SER A 65 -0.08 -7.18 -6.48
C SER A 65 -0.58 -7.12 -5.04
N VAL A 66 -1.68 -6.41 -4.85
CA VAL A 66 -2.41 -6.38 -3.58
C VAL A 66 -2.85 -7.78 -3.11
N ALA A 67 -2.92 -8.77 -4.02
CA ALA A 67 -3.26 -10.14 -3.66
C ALA A 67 -2.11 -10.90 -2.97
N THR A 68 -0.86 -10.58 -3.30
CA THR A 68 0.34 -11.26 -2.75
C THR A 68 1.00 -10.49 -1.60
N PHE A 69 0.80 -9.18 -1.53
CA PHE A 69 1.45 -8.33 -0.53
C PHE A 69 0.98 -8.55 0.91
N PRO A 70 -0.27 -8.97 1.22
CA PRO A 70 -0.63 -9.35 2.59
C PRO A 70 0.24 -10.47 3.17
N GLU A 71 0.64 -11.46 2.35
CA GLU A 71 1.57 -12.51 2.79
C GLU A 71 2.96 -11.93 3.06
N LEU A 72 3.46 -11.06 2.19
CA LEU A 72 4.73 -10.35 2.40
C LEU A 72 4.68 -9.49 3.67
N ALA A 73 3.59 -8.77 3.91
CA ALA A 73 3.38 -8.00 5.14
C ALA A 73 3.44 -8.89 6.39
N SER A 74 2.81 -10.05 6.33
CA SER A 74 2.83 -11.03 7.42
C SER A 74 4.23 -11.56 7.70
N ARG A 75 5.02 -11.83 6.65
CA ARG A 75 6.42 -12.25 6.79
C ARG A 75 7.28 -11.14 7.40
N ILE A 76 7.15 -9.90 6.94
CA ILE A 76 7.88 -8.76 7.51
C ILE A 76 7.55 -8.60 8.99
N ALA A 77 6.28 -8.69 9.36
CA ALA A 77 5.88 -8.58 10.75
C ALA A 77 6.46 -9.71 11.61
N THR A 78 6.49 -10.93 11.10
CA THR A 78 6.96 -12.11 11.83
C THR A 78 8.49 -12.17 11.90
N GLU A 79 9.17 -11.93 10.78
CA GLU A 79 10.62 -12.15 10.66
C GLU A 79 11.44 -10.92 11.09
N MET A 80 10.93 -9.70 10.83
CA MET A 80 11.63 -8.45 11.14
C MET A 80 11.07 -7.72 12.37
N GLY A 81 9.87 -8.07 12.81
CA GLY A 81 9.20 -7.39 13.93
C GLY A 81 8.69 -5.99 13.57
N TRP A 82 8.49 -5.67 12.30
CA TRP A 82 8.00 -4.37 11.85
C TRP A 82 6.48 -4.40 11.64
N THR A 83 5.81 -3.27 11.83
CA THR A 83 4.42 -3.13 11.39
C THR A 83 4.42 -2.90 9.88
N ALA A 84 3.70 -3.74 9.13
CA ALA A 84 3.62 -3.65 7.68
C ALA A 84 2.21 -3.28 7.23
N MET A 85 2.09 -2.34 6.30
CA MET A 85 0.84 -1.86 5.73
C MET A 85 0.87 -1.99 4.21
N VAL A 86 -0.14 -2.62 3.65
CA VAL A 86 -0.41 -2.68 2.21
C VAL A 86 -1.62 -1.81 1.93
N PRO A 87 -1.46 -0.56 1.46
CA PRO A 87 -2.59 0.27 1.07
C PRO A 87 -3.21 -0.23 -0.24
N TYR A 88 -4.52 -0.21 -0.33
CA TYR A 88 -5.25 -0.30 -1.59
C TYR A 88 -5.49 1.12 -2.07
N LEU A 89 -4.73 1.53 -3.09
CA LEU A 89 -4.75 2.91 -3.58
C LEU A 89 -6.11 3.22 -4.24
N ARG A 90 -6.46 4.49 -4.40
CA ARG A 90 -7.74 4.90 -5.00
C ARG A 90 -8.02 4.18 -6.32
N GLY A 91 -9.29 3.81 -6.54
CA GLY A 91 -9.70 3.01 -7.69
C GLY A 91 -9.40 1.51 -7.59
N MET A 92 -8.77 1.06 -6.48
CA MET A 92 -8.62 -0.37 -6.19
C MET A 92 -9.83 -0.88 -5.38
N PRO A 93 -10.14 -2.17 -5.44
CA PRO A 93 -11.24 -2.74 -4.66
C PRO A 93 -11.16 -2.36 -3.18
N GLY A 94 -12.29 -1.98 -2.59
CA GLY A 94 -12.38 -1.56 -1.19
C GLY A 94 -12.00 -0.10 -0.92
N SER A 95 -11.38 0.61 -1.86
CA SER A 95 -11.00 2.01 -1.74
C SER A 95 -11.88 2.91 -2.60
N GLU A 96 -12.17 4.10 -2.08
CA GLU A 96 -12.93 5.12 -2.79
C GLU A 96 -12.09 5.81 -3.88
N GLY A 97 -12.78 6.52 -4.77
CA GLY A 97 -12.21 7.37 -5.81
C GLY A 97 -11.80 6.62 -7.06
N ASP A 98 -11.33 7.38 -8.04
CA ASP A 98 -10.88 6.88 -9.32
C ASP A 98 -9.36 6.91 -9.44
N PHE A 99 -8.82 6.04 -10.27
CA PHE A 99 -7.39 6.02 -10.56
C PHE A 99 -6.90 7.38 -11.09
N SER A 100 -5.84 7.87 -10.49
CA SER A 100 -4.98 8.90 -11.06
C SER A 100 -3.56 8.72 -10.52
N LEU A 101 -2.55 9.01 -11.33
CA LEU A 101 -1.15 8.81 -10.95
C LEU A 101 -0.74 9.71 -9.77
N ASP A 102 -1.12 11.00 -9.83
CA ASP A 102 -0.90 11.94 -8.74
C ASP A 102 -1.67 11.51 -7.49
N GLY A 103 -2.91 11.04 -7.66
CA GLY A 103 -3.70 10.52 -6.56
C GLY A 103 -3.06 9.31 -5.89
N TRP A 104 -2.51 8.40 -6.64
CA TRP A 104 -1.78 7.25 -6.07
C TRP A 104 -0.55 7.68 -5.28
N ARG A 105 0.20 8.68 -5.77
CA ARG A 105 1.30 9.27 -4.99
C ARG A 105 0.81 9.86 -3.67
N ASP A 106 -0.27 10.63 -3.71
CA ASP A 106 -0.86 11.24 -2.52
C ASP A 106 -1.40 10.20 -1.53
N ASP A 107 -1.93 9.08 -2.05
CA ASP A 107 -2.38 7.96 -1.23
C ASP A 107 -1.21 7.27 -0.51
N VAL A 108 -0.04 7.15 -1.14
CA VAL A 108 1.16 6.61 -0.50
C VAL A 108 1.65 7.53 0.62
N VAL A 109 1.63 8.85 0.42
CA VAL A 109 1.92 9.84 1.47
C VAL A 109 0.95 9.69 2.63
N ALA A 110 -0.35 9.60 2.33
CA ALA A 110 -1.39 9.43 3.34
C ALA A 110 -1.25 8.11 4.12
N ALA A 111 -0.93 7.01 3.42
CA ALA A 111 -0.68 5.71 4.05
C ALA A 111 0.54 5.75 4.98
N ALA A 112 1.62 6.43 4.58
CA ALA A 112 2.80 6.60 5.42
C ALA A 112 2.49 7.44 6.67
N ALA A 113 1.71 8.52 6.52
CA ALA A 113 1.28 9.34 7.63
C ALA A 113 0.37 8.59 8.61
N ASP A 114 -0.59 7.80 8.08
CA ASP A 114 -1.47 6.95 8.91
C ASP A 114 -0.65 5.90 9.67
N LEU A 115 0.23 5.19 9.00
CA LEU A 115 1.07 4.17 9.65
C LEU A 115 1.96 4.78 10.75
N ARG A 116 2.53 5.98 10.50
CA ARG A 116 3.34 6.71 11.48
C ARG A 116 2.55 7.12 12.72
N SER A 117 1.23 7.34 12.58
CA SER A 117 0.36 7.70 13.70
C SER A 117 -0.03 6.52 14.59
N GLN A 118 0.27 5.29 14.19
CA GLN A 118 -0.11 4.10 14.93
C GLN A 118 0.81 3.85 16.12
N ASP A 119 0.24 3.37 17.22
CA ASP A 119 1.00 3.06 18.43
C ASP A 119 2.14 2.06 18.17
N GLY A 120 3.33 2.38 18.64
CA GLY A 120 4.50 1.54 18.53
C GLY A 120 5.27 1.67 17.20
N VAL A 121 4.92 2.64 16.35
CA VAL A 121 5.66 2.97 15.12
C VAL A 121 6.40 4.29 15.30
N ASP A 122 7.74 4.25 15.22
CA ASP A 122 8.59 5.44 15.39
C ASP A 122 9.02 6.09 14.07
N ARG A 123 9.16 5.29 13.03
CA ARG A 123 9.58 5.72 11.70
C ARG A 123 8.94 4.86 10.63
N VAL A 124 8.73 5.42 9.45
CA VAL A 124 8.07 4.72 8.35
C VAL A 124 8.98 4.69 7.11
N TRP A 125 9.08 3.49 6.54
CA TRP A 125 9.72 3.23 5.26
C TRP A 125 8.66 2.93 4.20
N VAL A 126 8.98 3.21 2.94
CA VAL A 126 8.16 2.78 1.81
C VAL A 126 8.96 1.77 0.99
N VAL A 127 8.35 0.63 0.68
CA VAL A 127 8.93 -0.36 -0.24
C VAL A 127 7.97 -0.51 -1.42
N GLY A 128 8.49 -0.35 -2.62
CA GLY A 128 7.66 -0.44 -3.82
C GLY A 128 8.32 -1.25 -4.93
N PHE A 129 7.48 -1.77 -5.82
CA PHE A 129 7.89 -2.58 -6.97
C PHE A 129 7.38 -1.94 -8.26
N GLY A 130 8.25 -1.84 -9.27
CA GLY A 130 7.89 -1.25 -10.56
C GLY A 130 7.37 0.19 -10.40
N SER A 131 6.17 0.45 -10.89
CA SER A 131 5.49 1.75 -10.72
C SER A 131 5.26 2.12 -9.25
N GLY A 132 5.02 1.16 -8.36
CA GLY A 132 4.92 1.39 -6.92
C GLY A 132 6.24 1.89 -6.32
N ALA A 133 7.38 1.47 -6.86
CA ALA A 133 8.68 1.97 -6.45
C ALA A 133 8.86 3.45 -6.85
N ALA A 134 8.47 3.82 -8.06
CA ALA A 134 8.50 5.22 -8.51
C ALA A 134 7.57 6.11 -7.68
N LEU A 135 6.37 5.62 -7.36
CA LEU A 135 5.43 6.32 -6.46
C LEU A 135 6.03 6.52 -5.07
N GLY A 136 6.69 5.49 -4.53
CA GLY A 136 7.39 5.59 -3.24
C GLY A 136 8.50 6.64 -3.23
N ILE A 137 9.28 6.73 -4.30
CA ILE A 137 10.30 7.78 -4.46
C ILE A 137 9.65 9.17 -4.49
N CYS A 138 8.58 9.33 -5.28
CA CYS A 138 7.86 10.61 -5.37
C CYS A 138 7.20 10.98 -4.03
N ALA A 139 6.62 10.03 -3.32
CA ALA A 139 6.02 10.26 -2.01
C ALA A 139 7.07 10.70 -0.96
N ALA A 140 8.24 10.06 -0.94
CA ALA A 140 9.32 10.45 -0.03
C ALA A 140 9.91 11.83 -0.34
N ALA A 141 9.80 12.30 -1.58
CA ALA A 141 10.18 13.66 -1.93
C ALA A 141 9.16 14.72 -1.44
N MET A 142 7.95 14.30 -1.04
CA MET A 142 6.87 15.17 -0.58
C MET A 142 6.63 15.11 0.94
N ASP A 143 7.06 14.05 1.61
CA ASP A 143 6.87 13.87 3.06
C ASP A 143 8.19 13.47 3.73
N ASP A 144 8.82 14.43 4.41
CA ASP A 144 10.04 14.24 5.21
C ASP A 144 9.85 13.22 6.36
N GLY A 145 8.61 12.86 6.67
CA GLY A 145 8.29 11.80 7.63
C GLY A 145 8.53 10.38 7.09
N ILE A 146 8.79 10.22 5.80
CA ILE A 146 9.23 8.96 5.21
C ILE A 146 10.74 8.83 5.38
N SER A 147 11.18 7.89 6.21
CA SER A 147 12.59 7.71 6.60
C SER A 147 13.46 7.15 5.47
N GLY A 148 12.86 6.52 4.47
CA GLY A 148 13.57 6.00 3.31
C GLY A 148 12.70 5.15 2.40
N VAL A 149 13.25 4.80 1.23
CA VAL A 149 12.54 4.04 0.19
C VAL A 149 13.37 2.84 -0.25
N GLY A 150 12.74 1.68 -0.26
CA GLY A 150 13.20 0.49 -0.96
C GLY A 150 12.57 0.42 -2.35
N ALA A 151 13.30 0.84 -3.37
CA ALA A 151 12.79 0.86 -4.74
C ALA A 151 13.29 -0.35 -5.54
N LEU A 152 12.39 -1.24 -5.93
CA LEU A 152 12.70 -2.45 -6.69
C LEU A 152 12.16 -2.31 -8.12
N ALA A 153 13.06 -2.38 -9.10
CA ALA A 153 12.73 -2.31 -10.52
C ALA A 153 11.89 -1.06 -10.88
N ALA A 154 12.19 0.09 -10.26
CA ALA A 154 11.54 1.35 -10.61
C ALA A 154 11.82 1.70 -12.07
N PRO A 155 10.81 2.13 -12.86
CA PRO A 155 11.07 2.65 -14.19
C PRO A 155 11.89 3.94 -14.10
N ALA A 156 12.84 4.10 -15.02
CA ALA A 156 13.69 5.28 -15.07
C ALA A 156 12.90 6.54 -15.49
N ASP A 157 11.91 6.36 -16.32
CA ASP A 157 10.94 7.39 -16.70
C ASP A 157 9.60 6.76 -17.09
N TRP A 158 8.57 7.59 -17.26
CA TRP A 158 7.23 7.15 -17.65
C TRP A 158 7.00 7.09 -19.17
N SER A 159 7.95 7.57 -19.97
CA SER A 159 7.84 7.64 -21.43
C SER A 159 7.77 6.25 -22.04
N ASP A 160 8.64 5.35 -21.60
CA ASP A 160 8.65 3.95 -22.03
C ASP A 160 7.35 3.21 -21.65
N TRP A 161 6.77 3.58 -20.50
CA TRP A 161 5.53 2.97 -20.05
C TRP A 161 4.32 3.43 -20.87
N ALA A 162 4.25 4.73 -21.18
CA ALA A 162 3.20 5.29 -22.04
C ALA A 162 3.30 4.75 -23.49
N ALA A 163 4.52 4.48 -23.97
CA ALA A 163 4.75 3.94 -25.31
C ALA A 163 4.50 2.42 -25.41
N ASN A 164 4.57 1.69 -24.30
CA ASN A 164 4.47 0.24 -24.30
C ASN A 164 3.71 -0.33 -23.09
N PRO A 165 2.39 -0.12 -23.01
CA PRO A 165 1.58 -0.48 -21.84
C PRO A 165 1.41 -2.00 -21.62
N ARG A 166 2.08 -2.85 -22.38
CA ARG A 166 1.97 -4.31 -22.33
C ARG A 166 3.23 -5.02 -21.80
N ARG A 167 4.13 -4.30 -21.16
CA ARG A 167 5.28 -4.93 -20.50
C ARG A 167 5.01 -5.22 -19.04
#